data_b8b636a4bd866e88ca878f7a2dd8b5f6
#
_entry.id   b8b636a4bd866e88ca878f7a2dd8b5f6
#
_cell.length_a   1.000
_cell.length_b   1.000
_cell.length_c   1.000
_cell.angle_alpha   90.00
_cell.angle_beta   90.00
_cell.angle_gamma   90.00
#
_symmetry.space_group_name_H-M   'P 1'
#
loop_
_entity.id
_entity.type
_entity.pdbx_description
1 polymer ?
#
loop_
_entity_poly.entity_id
_entity_poly.type
_entity_poly.pdbx_seq_one_letter_code
_entity_poly.pdbx_strand_id
1 'polypeptide(L)'
;MAAVDLPLTGAWSRPGAGPGSGVITVDAGGAYSLRVFDAGLACCGVEVAAALRRAGALAAAGEGKEQSGPVNVFVVAGTVTDKLAPFVLKAFQDTLPPRRVLSFGACSNSGGPYWDSYCVTKGVDQLIPVDVYVPGCPPRPEALLEGLAVLLRSRGSAGDA
;
A
#
# COMPACT_ATOMS: atom_id res chain seq x y z
N MET A 1 27.04 13.86 -10.31
CA MET A 1 25.75 13.17 -10.15
C MET A 1 26.06 11.78 -9.61
N ALA A 2 25.94 11.59 -8.29
CA ALA A 2 26.19 10.29 -7.67
C ALA A 2 25.01 9.38 -7.98
N ALA A 3 25.28 8.23 -8.62
CA ALA A 3 24.30 7.17 -8.80
C ALA A 3 23.89 6.70 -7.42
N VAL A 4 22.62 6.89 -7.09
CA VAL A 4 22.05 6.35 -5.86
C VAL A 4 21.84 4.86 -6.09
N ASP A 5 22.72 4.08 -5.48
CA ASP A 5 22.63 2.63 -5.47
C ASP A 5 21.31 2.24 -4.76
N LEU A 6 20.39 1.68 -5.54
CA LEU A 6 19.10 1.24 -5.09
C LEU A 6 19.21 -0.19 -4.58
N PRO A 7 19.09 -0.47 -3.30
CA PRO A 7 18.87 -1.83 -2.85
C PRO A 7 17.43 -2.28 -3.13
N LEU A 8 17.00 -2.16 -4.39
CA LEU A 8 15.72 -2.75 -4.82
C LEU A 8 15.79 -4.27 -4.90
N THR A 9 16.98 -4.84 -4.84
CA THR A 9 17.20 -6.29 -4.93
C THR A 9 17.13 -7.02 -3.60
N GLY A 10 17.17 -6.33 -2.47
CA GLY A 10 17.19 -6.95 -1.15
C GLY A 10 15.82 -7.21 -0.52
N ALA A 11 14.82 -6.41 -0.84
CA ALA A 11 13.49 -6.50 -0.22
C ALA A 11 12.54 -7.48 -0.93
N TRP A 12 12.84 -7.84 -2.17
CA TRP A 12 11.94 -8.62 -3.04
C TRP A 12 12.30 -10.10 -3.16
N SER A 13 13.43 -10.52 -2.63
CA SER A 13 13.97 -11.86 -2.89
C SER A 13 14.44 -12.52 -1.60
N ARG A 14 13.54 -12.83 -0.67
CA ARG A 14 13.83 -13.86 0.32
C ARG A 14 13.28 -15.20 -0.16
N PRO A 15 14.15 -16.21 -0.37
CA PRO A 15 13.72 -17.59 -0.56
C PRO A 15 13.02 -18.04 0.73
N GLY A 16 11.73 -18.34 0.66
CA GLY A 16 10.94 -18.84 1.78
C GLY A 16 9.80 -17.94 2.24
N ALA A 17 9.73 -16.70 1.80
CA ALA A 17 8.54 -15.89 1.96
C ALA A 17 7.52 -16.32 0.92
N GLY A 18 6.40 -16.87 1.34
CA GLY A 18 5.28 -17.19 0.47
C GLY A 18 4.79 -15.92 -0.27
N PRO A 19 3.91 -16.04 -1.26
CA PRO A 19 3.36 -14.92 -2.03
C PRO A 19 2.47 -14.03 -1.13
N GLY A 20 3.05 -13.36 -0.18
CA GLY A 20 2.40 -12.53 0.84
C GLY A 20 3.38 -11.63 1.59
N SER A 21 4.69 -11.74 1.29
CA SER A 21 5.72 -10.94 1.94
C SER A 21 5.94 -9.56 1.32
N GLY A 22 5.09 -9.13 0.40
CA GLY A 22 5.14 -7.80 -0.21
C GLY A 22 4.58 -6.68 0.68
N VAL A 23 4.68 -6.80 2.02
CA VAL A 23 4.25 -5.75 2.94
C VAL A 23 5.47 -5.02 3.49
N ILE A 24 5.60 -3.74 3.16
CA ILE A 24 6.61 -2.84 3.72
C ILE A 24 5.96 -2.00 4.80
N THR A 25 6.49 -2.04 6.02
CA THR A 25 6.04 -1.17 7.11
C THR A 25 6.97 0.02 7.23
N VAL A 26 6.40 1.21 7.25
CA VAL A 26 7.11 2.48 7.41
C VAL A 26 6.53 3.22 8.60
N ASP A 27 7.37 3.61 9.54
CA ASP A 27 6.99 4.50 10.64
C ASP A 27 7.22 5.95 10.21
N ALA A 28 6.17 6.74 10.24
CA ALA A 28 6.21 8.16 9.90
C ALA A 28 6.35 9.02 11.17
N GLY A 29 7.42 8.80 11.93
CA GLY A 29 7.77 9.62 13.09
C GLY A 29 6.75 9.59 14.23
N GLY A 30 6.08 8.45 14.42
CA GLY A 30 5.07 8.27 15.46
C GLY A 30 3.69 8.87 15.14
N ALA A 31 3.53 9.54 14.00
CA ALA A 31 2.24 10.12 13.60
C ALA A 31 1.29 9.06 13.02
N TYR A 32 1.80 8.10 12.31
CA TYR A 32 1.08 6.93 11.76
C TYR A 32 2.08 5.84 11.34
N SER A 33 1.60 4.62 11.25
CA SER A 33 2.35 3.51 10.67
C SER A 33 1.76 3.19 9.30
N LEU A 34 2.60 3.13 8.26
CA LEU A 34 2.20 2.87 6.89
C LEU A 34 2.57 1.44 6.52
N ARG A 35 1.59 0.63 6.20
CA ARG A 35 1.77 -0.70 5.63
C ARG A 35 1.42 -0.68 4.14
N VAL A 36 2.42 -0.85 3.31
CA VAL A 36 2.23 -0.92 1.87
C VAL A 36 2.16 -2.37 1.43
N PHE A 37 1.02 -2.79 0.94
CA PHE A 37 0.87 -4.03 0.21
C PHE A 37 1.10 -3.75 -1.27
N ASP A 38 2.27 -4.13 -1.75
CA ASP A 38 2.55 -4.10 -3.17
C ASP A 38 2.03 -5.39 -3.80
N ALA A 39 0.89 -5.30 -4.43
CA ALA A 39 0.22 -6.43 -5.07
C ALA A 39 0.96 -6.96 -6.32
N GLY A 40 2.18 -6.57 -6.47
CA GLY A 40 3.08 -7.08 -7.47
C GLY A 40 3.48 -6.06 -8.50
N LEU A 41 4.69 -5.64 -8.45
CA LEU A 41 5.58 -5.18 -9.52
C LEU A 41 4.95 -4.28 -10.62
N ALA A 42 3.71 -3.81 -10.41
CA ALA A 42 3.05 -2.92 -11.33
C ALA A 42 3.58 -1.49 -11.16
N CYS A 43 3.28 -0.63 -12.14
CA CYS A 43 3.72 0.76 -12.17
C CYS A 43 3.37 1.55 -10.90
N CYS A 44 2.26 1.24 -10.25
CA CYS A 44 1.87 1.89 -8.99
C CYS A 44 2.86 1.63 -7.84
N GLY A 45 3.45 0.44 -7.75
CA GLY A 45 4.45 0.14 -6.74
C GLY A 45 5.71 1.00 -6.89
N VAL A 46 6.12 1.29 -8.13
CA VAL A 46 7.26 2.18 -8.41
C VAL A 46 6.99 3.60 -7.93
N GLU A 47 5.78 4.11 -8.17
CA GLU A 47 5.38 5.45 -7.74
C GLU A 47 5.26 5.54 -6.21
N VAL A 48 4.74 4.52 -5.55
CA VAL A 48 4.73 4.43 -4.09
C VAL A 48 6.16 4.44 -3.53
N ALA A 49 7.06 3.64 -4.09
CA ALA A 49 8.46 3.63 -3.67
C ALA A 49 9.14 5.00 -3.89
N ALA A 50 8.82 5.70 -4.98
CA ALA A 50 9.32 7.05 -5.24
C ALA A 50 8.78 8.06 -4.22
N ALA A 51 7.50 7.97 -3.85
CA ALA A 51 6.88 8.81 -2.83
C ALA A 51 7.53 8.61 -1.45
N LEU A 52 7.71 7.37 -1.03
CA LEU A 52 8.33 7.02 0.25
C LEU A 52 9.79 7.49 0.32
N ARG A 53 10.50 7.41 -0.80
CA ARG A 53 11.88 7.91 -0.89
C ARG A 53 11.95 9.43 -0.74
N ARG A 54 11.09 10.17 -1.44
CA ARG A 54 11.02 11.64 -1.35
C ARG A 54 10.66 12.10 0.06
N ALA A 55 9.79 11.38 0.74
CA ALA A 55 9.42 11.65 2.12
C ALA A 55 10.50 11.27 3.16
N GLY A 56 11.64 10.71 2.73
CA GLY A 56 12.67 10.18 3.64
C GLY A 56 12.24 8.94 4.42
N ALA A 57 11.05 8.44 4.14
CA ALA A 57 10.43 7.35 4.88
C ALA A 57 11.07 5.98 4.58
N LEU A 58 11.73 5.85 3.43
CA LEU A 58 12.35 4.59 3.02
C LEU A 58 13.54 4.20 3.92
N ALA A 59 14.23 5.19 4.50
CA ALA A 59 15.31 4.94 5.47
C ALA A 59 14.80 4.35 6.80
N ALA A 60 13.53 4.57 7.11
CA ALA A 60 12.85 4.03 8.29
C ALA A 60 12.08 2.73 8.00
N ALA A 61 12.04 2.29 6.74
CA ALA A 61 11.34 1.09 6.34
C ALA A 61 12.06 -0.17 6.84
N GLY A 62 11.31 -1.11 7.35
CA GLY A 62 11.81 -2.42 7.78
C GLY A 62 10.73 -3.48 7.71
N GLU A 63 11.11 -4.69 7.32
CA GLU A 63 10.23 -5.85 7.46
C GLU A 63 10.07 -6.18 8.95
N GLY A 64 8.85 -6.40 9.38
CA GLY A 64 8.56 -6.84 10.75
C GLY A 64 8.68 -5.77 11.83
N LYS A 65 8.79 -4.48 11.49
CA LYS A 65 8.67 -3.42 12.49
C LYS A 65 7.28 -3.43 13.11
N GLU A 66 7.24 -3.30 14.43
CA GLU A 66 5.99 -3.14 15.17
C GLU A 66 5.24 -1.89 14.67
N GLN A 67 3.94 -2.01 14.58
CA GLN A 67 3.05 -0.91 14.24
C GLN A 67 2.94 -0.01 15.47
N SER A 68 3.71 1.05 15.50
CA SER A 68 3.87 1.93 16.67
C SER A 68 3.06 3.22 16.59
N GLY A 69 2.41 3.48 15.47
CA GLY A 69 1.63 4.70 15.26
C GLY A 69 0.20 4.65 15.84
N PRO A 70 -0.39 5.81 16.15
CA PRO A 70 -1.78 5.90 16.60
C PRO A 70 -2.80 5.48 15.54
N VAL A 71 -2.40 5.41 14.28
CA VAL A 71 -3.22 4.95 13.14
C VAL A 71 -2.36 4.11 12.21
N ASN A 72 -2.86 2.95 11.85
CA ASN A 72 -2.21 2.06 10.89
C ASN A 72 -2.86 2.24 9.52
N VAL A 73 -2.09 2.70 8.54
CA VAL A 73 -2.59 2.89 7.18
C VAL A 73 -2.15 1.72 6.31
N PHE A 74 -3.12 1.01 5.77
CA PHE A 74 -2.89 -0.07 4.82
C PHE A 74 -3.06 0.44 3.39
N VAL A 75 -1.99 0.41 2.61
CA VAL A 75 -1.99 0.87 1.21
C VAL A 75 -1.97 -0.32 0.28
N VAL A 76 -2.94 -0.36 -0.63
CA VAL A 76 -2.96 -1.33 -1.73
C VAL A 76 -2.62 -0.60 -3.03
N ALA A 77 -1.50 -0.97 -3.64
CA ALA A 77 -1.02 -0.38 -4.89
C ALA A 77 -0.82 -1.47 -5.94
N GLY A 78 -1.42 -1.30 -7.11
CA GLY A 78 -1.27 -2.22 -8.23
C GLY A 78 -2.45 -3.13 -8.49
N THR A 79 -2.26 -4.12 -9.35
CA THR A 79 -3.31 -5.02 -9.82
C THR A 79 -3.55 -6.15 -8.82
N VAL A 80 -4.73 -6.24 -8.26
CA VAL A 80 -5.14 -7.34 -7.39
C VAL A 80 -5.78 -8.42 -8.23
N THR A 81 -5.15 -9.60 -8.23
CA THR A 81 -5.71 -10.79 -8.89
C THR A 81 -6.42 -11.67 -7.87
N ASP A 82 -7.27 -12.58 -8.35
CA ASP A 82 -7.98 -13.54 -7.49
C ASP A 82 -7.00 -14.40 -6.68
N LYS A 83 -5.83 -14.70 -7.24
CA LYS A 83 -4.76 -15.39 -6.51
C LYS A 83 -4.15 -14.55 -5.38
N LEU A 84 -4.10 -13.23 -5.53
CA LEU A 84 -3.56 -12.32 -4.53
C LEU A 84 -4.60 -11.89 -3.49
N ALA A 85 -5.89 -11.98 -3.81
CA ALA A 85 -6.97 -11.56 -2.93
C ALA A 85 -6.88 -12.15 -1.51
N PRO A 86 -6.62 -13.46 -1.31
CA PRO A 86 -6.46 -14.02 0.04
C PRO A 86 -5.28 -13.41 0.82
N PHE A 87 -4.19 -13.04 0.13
CA PHE A 87 -3.03 -12.43 0.76
C PHE A 87 -3.29 -10.97 1.15
N VAL A 88 -4.04 -10.23 0.31
CA VAL A 88 -4.51 -8.87 0.64
C VAL A 88 -5.37 -8.91 1.90
N LEU A 89 -6.34 -9.81 1.95
CA LEU A 89 -7.21 -10.01 3.11
C LEU A 89 -6.41 -10.34 4.36
N LYS A 90 -5.48 -11.29 4.27
CA LYS A 90 -4.63 -11.65 5.41
C LYS A 90 -3.78 -10.47 5.87
N ALA A 91 -3.10 -9.77 4.96
CA ALA A 91 -2.27 -8.62 5.30
C ALA A 91 -3.08 -7.48 5.94
N PHE A 92 -4.32 -7.29 5.49
CA PHE A 92 -5.25 -6.35 6.11
C PHE A 92 -5.65 -6.79 7.52
N GLN A 93 -5.97 -8.08 7.73
CA GLN A 93 -6.32 -8.62 9.04
C GLN A 93 -5.14 -8.54 10.02
N ASP A 94 -3.92 -8.75 9.54
CA ASP A 94 -2.68 -8.63 10.32
C ASP A 94 -2.30 -7.16 10.62
N THR A 95 -3.04 -6.20 10.07
CA THR A 95 -2.86 -4.77 10.38
C THR A 95 -3.61 -4.44 11.67
N LEU A 96 -2.91 -3.94 12.69
CA LEU A 96 -3.48 -3.62 13.98
C LEU A 96 -4.48 -2.44 13.89
N PRO A 97 -5.59 -2.49 14.64
CA PRO A 97 -6.48 -1.36 14.76
C PRO A 97 -5.85 -0.21 15.60
N PRO A 98 -6.26 1.05 15.44
CA PRO A 98 -7.19 1.53 14.41
C PRO A 98 -6.52 1.54 13.03
N ARG A 99 -7.19 0.95 12.05
CA ARG A 99 -6.67 0.79 10.69
C ARG A 99 -7.49 1.56 9.68
N ARG A 100 -6.83 2.09 8.66
CA ARG A 100 -7.40 2.82 7.53
C ARG A 100 -6.85 2.26 6.24
N VAL A 101 -7.62 2.31 5.17
CA VAL A 101 -7.25 1.74 3.87
C VAL A 101 -7.21 2.81 2.80
N LEU A 102 -6.08 2.85 2.09
CA LEU A 102 -5.88 3.70 0.92
C LEU A 102 -5.66 2.82 -0.31
N SER A 103 -6.51 2.98 -1.31
CA SER A 103 -6.38 2.33 -2.62
C SER A 103 -5.67 3.25 -3.59
N PHE A 104 -4.51 2.81 -4.13
CA PHE A 104 -3.64 3.63 -4.96
C PHE A 104 -3.57 3.13 -6.39
N GLY A 105 -4.15 3.90 -7.31
CA GLY A 105 -4.13 3.67 -8.74
C GLY A 105 -5.36 2.94 -9.29
N ALA A 106 -5.58 3.09 -10.58
CA ALA A 106 -6.77 2.58 -11.27
C ALA A 106 -6.96 1.05 -11.11
N CYS A 107 -5.87 0.29 -11.09
CA CYS A 107 -5.94 -1.16 -10.96
C CYS A 107 -6.51 -1.58 -9.60
N SER A 108 -6.02 -0.98 -8.51
CA SER A 108 -6.52 -1.21 -7.17
C SER A 108 -7.94 -0.66 -6.99
N ASN A 109 -8.26 0.49 -7.61
CA ASN A 109 -9.55 1.15 -7.46
C ASN A 109 -10.69 0.41 -8.16
N SER A 110 -10.46 -0.13 -9.38
CA SER A 110 -11.52 -0.66 -10.23
C SER A 110 -11.07 -1.74 -11.22
N GLY A 111 -9.89 -2.34 -11.01
CA GLY A 111 -9.30 -3.26 -11.99
C GLY A 111 -8.51 -2.55 -13.10
N GLY A 112 -8.68 -1.22 -13.27
CA GLY A 112 -7.96 -0.42 -14.25
C GLY A 112 -8.07 -0.92 -15.69
N PRO A 113 -6.95 -0.98 -16.44
CA PRO A 113 -6.93 -1.50 -17.81
C PRO A 113 -7.33 -2.98 -17.92
N TYR A 114 -7.36 -3.71 -16.79
CA TYR A 114 -7.66 -5.14 -16.72
C TYR A 114 -9.03 -5.44 -16.12
N TRP A 115 -9.91 -4.44 -16.11
CA TRP A 115 -11.24 -4.56 -15.49
C TRP A 115 -12.12 -5.69 -16.08
N ASP A 116 -11.90 -6.03 -17.35
CA ASP A 116 -12.62 -7.09 -18.06
C ASP A 116 -11.97 -8.49 -17.91
N SER A 117 -10.81 -8.56 -17.26
CA SER A 117 -10.15 -9.85 -17.01
C SER A 117 -10.93 -10.68 -15.99
N TYR A 118 -11.06 -11.96 -16.26
CA TYR A 118 -11.76 -12.91 -15.37
C TYR A 118 -10.94 -13.27 -14.11
N CYS A 119 -9.66 -12.92 -14.06
CA CYS A 119 -8.79 -13.23 -12.92
C CYS A 119 -8.32 -11.98 -12.16
N VAL A 120 -8.88 -10.81 -12.46
CA VAL A 120 -8.55 -9.54 -11.79
C VAL A 120 -9.76 -9.04 -11.01
N THR A 121 -9.54 -8.75 -9.74
CA THR A 121 -10.54 -8.15 -8.85
C THR A 121 -10.91 -6.75 -9.36
N LYS A 122 -12.21 -6.48 -9.47
CA LYS A 122 -12.75 -5.21 -10.01
C LYS A 122 -12.80 -4.11 -8.95
N GLY A 123 -11.71 -3.94 -8.23
CA GLY A 123 -11.57 -3.03 -7.11
C GLY A 123 -11.27 -3.76 -5.81
N VAL A 124 -10.36 -3.23 -5.03
CA VAL A 124 -9.99 -3.81 -3.72
C VAL A 124 -11.09 -3.64 -2.68
N ASP A 125 -12.01 -2.72 -2.90
CA ASP A 125 -13.23 -2.51 -2.09
C ASP A 125 -14.18 -3.71 -2.09
N GLN A 126 -14.05 -4.61 -3.03
CA GLN A 126 -14.75 -5.90 -3.00
C GLN A 126 -14.20 -6.86 -1.94
N LEU A 127 -12.99 -6.60 -1.45
CA LEU A 127 -12.30 -7.45 -0.49
C LEU A 127 -12.24 -6.84 0.92
N ILE A 128 -11.94 -5.53 0.98
CA ILE A 128 -11.71 -4.80 2.23
C ILE A 128 -12.32 -3.40 2.13
N PRO A 129 -12.75 -2.79 3.26
CA PRO A 129 -13.27 -1.43 3.25
C PRO A 129 -12.17 -0.44 2.86
N VAL A 130 -12.46 0.49 1.94
CA VAL A 130 -11.53 1.51 1.47
C VAL A 130 -11.98 2.88 1.95
N ASP A 131 -11.10 3.61 2.64
CA ASP A 131 -11.38 4.96 3.13
C ASP A 131 -11.06 6.04 2.10
N VAL A 132 -9.99 5.87 1.33
CA VAL A 132 -9.53 6.85 0.32
C VAL A 132 -9.09 6.16 -0.96
N TYR A 133 -9.56 6.68 -2.08
CA TYR A 133 -9.14 6.26 -3.42
C TYR A 133 -8.26 7.33 -4.05
N VAL A 134 -7.09 6.92 -4.55
CA VAL A 134 -6.19 7.79 -5.31
C VAL A 134 -6.25 7.38 -6.77
N PRO A 135 -6.86 8.18 -7.65
CA PRO A 135 -6.99 7.85 -9.07
C PRO A 135 -5.68 8.10 -9.83
N GLY A 136 -5.49 7.37 -10.92
CA GLY A 136 -4.36 7.50 -11.84
C GLY A 136 -3.88 6.15 -12.36
N CYS A 137 -3.16 6.14 -13.49
CA CYS A 137 -2.64 4.90 -14.08
C CYS A 137 -1.23 5.12 -14.70
N PRO A 138 -0.20 5.18 -13.84
CA PRO A 138 -0.20 5.30 -12.39
C PRO A 138 -0.47 6.73 -11.91
N PRO A 139 -0.88 6.92 -10.64
CA PRO A 139 -0.86 8.24 -10.01
C PRO A 139 0.57 8.71 -9.80
N ARG A 140 0.78 10.01 -9.73
CA ARG A 140 2.10 10.57 -9.38
C ARG A 140 2.48 10.26 -7.93
N PRO A 141 3.78 10.24 -7.58
CA PRO A 141 4.23 10.00 -6.20
C PRO A 141 3.60 10.96 -5.18
N GLU A 142 3.44 12.23 -5.56
CA GLU A 142 2.85 13.26 -4.69
C GLU A 142 1.41 12.93 -4.31
N ALA A 143 0.66 12.29 -5.20
CA ALA A 143 -0.74 11.91 -4.96
C ALA A 143 -0.89 10.90 -3.81
N LEU A 144 0.14 10.09 -3.52
CA LEU A 144 0.14 9.23 -2.32
C LEU A 144 0.13 10.08 -1.06
N LEU A 145 1.01 11.10 -1.00
CA LEU A 145 1.13 11.97 0.17
C LEU A 145 -0.15 12.81 0.38
N GLU A 146 -0.75 13.27 -0.72
CA GLU A 146 -2.05 13.97 -0.69
C GLU A 146 -3.17 13.04 -0.19
N GLY A 147 -3.23 11.81 -0.69
CA GLY A 147 -4.19 10.80 -0.24
C GLY A 147 -4.05 10.47 1.25
N LEU A 148 -2.82 10.32 1.73
CA LEU A 148 -2.52 10.14 3.16
C LEU A 148 -2.97 11.36 3.98
N ALA A 149 -2.71 12.57 3.49
CA ALA A 149 -3.14 13.80 4.18
C ALA A 149 -4.67 13.91 4.26
N VAL A 150 -5.39 13.49 3.22
CA VAL A 150 -6.86 13.41 3.24
C VAL A 150 -7.33 12.38 4.25
N LEU A 151 -6.76 11.19 4.22
CA LEU A 151 -7.11 10.08 5.10
C LEU A 151 -6.88 10.44 6.58
N LEU A 152 -5.78 11.10 6.90
CA LEU A 152 -5.45 11.50 8.27
C LEU A 152 -6.31 12.68 8.77
N ARG A 153 -6.78 13.55 7.86
CA ARG A 153 -7.70 14.64 8.21
C ARG A 153 -9.12 14.15 8.46
N SER A 154 -9.56 13.11 7.81
CA SER A 154 -10.90 12.52 7.97
C SER A 154 -11.08 11.75 9.29
N ARG A 155 -10.46 12.20 10.36
CA ARG A 155 -10.40 11.56 11.69
C ARG A 155 -11.73 11.38 12.42
N GLY A 156 -12.86 11.57 11.77
CA GLY A 156 -14.16 11.63 12.45
C GLY A 156 -15.26 10.73 11.92
N SER A 157 -15.06 9.89 10.90
CA SER A 157 -16.20 9.31 10.18
C SER A 157 -16.19 7.79 9.98
N ALA A 158 -15.29 7.04 10.56
CA ALA A 158 -15.40 5.59 10.52
C ALA A 158 -15.46 5.05 11.94
N GLY A 159 -16.69 4.83 12.35
CA GLY A 159 -17.02 4.21 13.62
C GLY A 159 -16.41 2.83 13.75
N ASP A 160 -16.13 2.48 14.98
CA ASP A 160 -15.96 1.12 15.43
C ASP A 160 -17.07 0.22 14.86
N ALA A 161 -16.69 -0.74 14.06
CA ALA A 161 -17.49 -1.91 13.75
C ALA A 161 -16.54 -3.11 13.60
#